data_b2f29dcb55c34037fca41aeb7e966ef5
#
_entry.id   b2f29dcb55c34037fca41aeb7e966ef5
#
_cell.length_a   1.000
_cell.length_b   1.000
_cell.length_c   1.000
_cell.angle_alpha   90.00
_cell.angle_beta   90.00
_cell.angle_gamma   90.00
#
_symmetry.space_group_name_H-M   'P 1'
#
loop_
_entity.id
_entity.type
_entity.pdbx_description
1 polymer ?
#
loop_
_entity_poly.entity_id
_entity_poly.type
_entity_poly.pdbx_seq_one_letter_code
_entity_poly.pdbx_strand_id
1 'polypeptide(L)'
;QQFQTAENVAFCSRLTVRVSKYGMVISAGLLFSVAGNLGGEVWSIVDPTIFSIAISSKGGNAACLAFLGFSFIVIGRKYEFSAVPMLVWVGVLLLVTSFIWTGHAQKAGPIAQGLLSIHLIGIAFWLGSFLPLRHMCSSPETESLYEIADRFGKLAIFYVSLLIISGLIFAYILMGDLSLLLSTVYGNVFLLKMTFVSSLLGLGALNKFRLAPFIKFEPSIGAQRLKKSIQTEMFIALFILSFSSLLTTSTTLPMGG
;
A
#
# COMPACT_ATOMS: atom_id res chain seq x y z
N GLN A 1 -4.23 16.84 16.58
CA GLN A 1 -3.99 18.13 15.89
C GLN A 1 -2.99 19.04 16.62
N GLN A 2 -2.81 18.90 17.97
CA GLN A 2 -1.93 19.78 18.77
C GLN A 2 -0.42 19.67 18.46
N PHE A 3 0.03 18.58 17.83
CA PHE A 3 1.46 18.31 17.58
C PHE A 3 1.85 18.38 16.09
N GLN A 4 0.91 18.70 15.21
CA GLN A 4 1.20 18.82 13.77
C GLN A 4 1.35 20.29 13.42
N THR A 5 2.53 20.67 12.97
CA THR A 5 2.74 22.01 12.43
C THR A 5 1.97 22.18 11.13
N ALA A 6 1.55 23.42 10.80
CA ALA A 6 0.87 23.73 9.55
C ALA A 6 1.69 23.26 8.32
N GLU A 7 3.01 23.32 8.42
CA GLU A 7 3.94 22.87 7.37
C GLU A 7 3.83 21.35 7.13
N ASN A 8 3.82 20.55 8.18
CA ASN A 8 3.70 19.09 8.09
C ASN A 8 2.34 18.67 7.49
N VAL A 9 1.26 19.34 7.89
CA VAL A 9 -0.07 19.11 7.32
C VAL A 9 -0.10 19.46 5.83
N ALA A 10 0.46 20.60 5.45
CA ALA A 10 0.56 21.05 4.06
C ALA A 10 1.44 20.09 3.23
N PHE A 11 2.54 19.59 3.79
CA PHE A 11 3.37 18.56 3.13
C PHE A 11 2.56 17.30 2.85
N CYS A 12 1.87 16.74 3.85
CA CYS A 12 1.06 15.54 3.70
C CYS A 12 -0.04 15.72 2.65
N SER A 13 -0.70 16.89 2.64
CA SER A 13 -1.74 17.20 1.64
C SER A 13 -1.15 17.25 0.22
N ARG A 14 -0.06 17.97 0.01
CA ARG A 14 0.64 18.03 -1.29
C ARG A 14 1.13 16.65 -1.75
N LEU A 15 1.68 15.84 -0.82
CA LEU A 15 2.12 14.48 -1.11
C LEU A 15 0.96 13.61 -1.56
N THR A 16 -0.16 13.62 -0.83
CA THR A 16 -1.37 12.86 -1.18
C THR A 16 -1.86 13.20 -2.58
N VAL A 17 -1.96 14.49 -2.91
CA VAL A 17 -2.39 14.94 -4.24
C VAL A 17 -1.42 14.47 -5.33
N ARG A 18 -0.09 14.57 -5.10
CA ARG A 18 0.92 14.12 -6.08
C ARG A 18 0.83 12.62 -6.33
N VAL A 19 0.82 11.82 -5.28
CA VAL A 19 0.74 10.35 -5.37
C VAL A 19 -0.57 9.93 -6.05
N SER A 20 -1.69 10.58 -5.70
CA SER A 20 -2.97 10.27 -6.35
C SER A 20 -2.98 10.62 -7.84
N LYS A 21 -2.34 11.70 -8.26
CA LYS A 21 -2.19 12.01 -9.70
C LYS A 21 -1.37 10.94 -10.44
N TYR A 22 -0.26 10.47 -9.86
CA TYR A 22 0.46 9.33 -10.43
C TYR A 22 -0.39 8.07 -10.48
N GLY A 23 -1.18 7.82 -9.42
CA GLY A 23 -2.14 6.71 -9.39
C GLY A 23 -3.17 6.78 -10.52
N MET A 24 -3.70 7.98 -10.83
CA MET A 24 -4.61 8.18 -11.97
C MET A 24 -3.93 7.82 -13.30
N VAL A 25 -2.70 8.30 -13.53
CA VAL A 25 -1.96 7.99 -14.77
C VAL A 25 -1.69 6.49 -14.89
N ILE A 26 -1.26 5.85 -13.81
CA ILE A 26 -1.01 4.39 -13.80
C ILE A 26 -2.31 3.62 -14.04
N SER A 27 -3.42 4.01 -13.41
CA SER A 27 -4.72 3.35 -13.59
C SER A 27 -5.24 3.47 -15.03
N ALA A 28 -5.06 4.64 -15.66
CA ALA A 28 -5.35 4.83 -17.08
C ALA A 28 -4.44 3.94 -17.95
N GLY A 29 -3.14 3.89 -17.66
CA GLY A 29 -2.19 3.01 -18.35
C GLY A 29 -2.55 1.53 -18.21
N LEU A 30 -3.02 1.09 -17.05
CA LEU A 30 -3.52 -0.28 -16.84
C LEU A 30 -4.74 -0.57 -17.72
N LEU A 31 -5.70 0.35 -17.83
CA LEU A 31 -6.87 0.17 -18.70
C LEU A 31 -6.45 0.00 -20.17
N PHE A 32 -5.52 0.83 -20.64
CA PHE A 32 -4.95 0.69 -22.00
C PHE A 32 -4.20 -0.62 -22.17
N SER A 33 -3.45 -1.06 -21.16
CA SER A 33 -2.78 -2.36 -21.19
C SER A 33 -3.76 -3.52 -21.31
N VAL A 34 -4.91 -3.45 -20.62
CA VAL A 34 -5.99 -4.46 -20.76
C VAL A 34 -6.53 -4.48 -22.18
N ALA A 35 -6.78 -3.32 -22.80
CA ALA A 35 -7.26 -3.24 -24.18
C ALA A 35 -6.23 -3.80 -25.19
N GLY A 36 -4.94 -3.44 -25.04
CA GLY A 36 -3.87 -3.96 -25.88
C GLY A 36 -3.71 -5.48 -25.78
N ASN A 37 -3.80 -6.03 -24.57
CA ASN A 37 -3.74 -7.48 -24.34
C ASN A 37 -4.95 -8.23 -24.93
N LEU A 38 -6.13 -7.63 -24.92
CA LEU A 38 -7.34 -8.24 -25.51
C LEU A 38 -7.29 -8.28 -27.04
N GLY A 39 -6.75 -7.22 -27.66
CA GLY A 39 -6.67 -7.14 -29.11
C GLY A 39 -5.41 -7.76 -29.72
N GLY A 40 -4.41 -8.08 -28.90
CA GLY A 40 -3.16 -8.69 -29.33
C GLY A 40 -2.18 -7.75 -30.04
N GLU A 41 -2.58 -6.50 -30.31
CA GLU A 41 -1.79 -5.47 -30.99
C GLU A 41 -1.83 -4.14 -30.24
N VAL A 42 -0.77 -3.35 -30.36
CA VAL A 42 -0.69 -2.02 -29.72
C VAL A 42 -1.80 -1.08 -30.21
N TRP A 43 -2.19 -1.18 -31.48
CA TRP A 43 -3.25 -0.36 -32.08
C TRP A 43 -4.66 -0.71 -31.62
N SER A 44 -4.86 -1.87 -31.01
CA SER A 44 -6.15 -2.28 -30.41
C SER A 44 -6.62 -1.35 -29.31
N ILE A 45 -5.71 -0.54 -28.75
CA ILE A 45 -6.02 0.48 -27.74
C ILE A 45 -7.00 1.56 -28.28
N VAL A 46 -6.92 1.84 -29.59
CA VAL A 46 -7.78 2.85 -30.23
C VAL A 46 -9.02 2.26 -30.91
N ASP A 47 -9.19 0.94 -30.90
CA ASP A 47 -10.41 0.28 -31.41
C ASP A 47 -11.55 0.43 -30.38
N PRO A 48 -12.67 1.12 -30.75
CA PRO A 48 -13.79 1.37 -29.80
C PRO A 48 -14.42 0.08 -29.29
N THR A 49 -14.46 -0.98 -30.10
CA THR A 49 -15.05 -2.27 -29.74
C THR A 49 -14.19 -2.97 -28.68
N ILE A 50 -12.89 -3.07 -28.92
CA ILE A 50 -11.93 -3.67 -27.98
C ILE A 50 -11.88 -2.86 -26.69
N PHE A 51 -11.89 -1.52 -26.78
CA PHE A 51 -11.89 -0.65 -25.61
C PHE A 51 -13.17 -0.81 -24.76
N SER A 52 -14.35 -0.96 -25.41
CA SER A 52 -15.60 -1.24 -24.72
C SER A 52 -15.56 -2.59 -23.97
N ILE A 53 -15.01 -3.63 -24.61
CA ILE A 53 -14.82 -4.94 -23.98
C ILE A 53 -13.81 -4.83 -22.83
N ALA A 54 -12.73 -4.08 -23.02
CA ALA A 54 -11.72 -3.86 -21.98
C ALA A 54 -12.33 -3.21 -20.74
N ILE A 55 -13.09 -2.13 -20.88
CA ILE A 55 -13.78 -1.46 -19.75
C ILE A 55 -14.71 -2.44 -19.03
N SER A 56 -15.44 -3.27 -19.77
CA SER A 56 -16.41 -4.23 -19.21
C SER A 56 -15.74 -5.44 -18.57
N SER A 57 -14.46 -5.66 -18.81
CA SER A 57 -13.68 -6.74 -18.21
C SER A 57 -13.42 -6.49 -16.72
N LYS A 58 -13.13 -7.55 -15.94
CA LYS A 58 -12.77 -7.41 -14.52
C LYS A 58 -11.55 -6.50 -14.31
N GLY A 59 -10.51 -6.64 -15.14
CA GLY A 59 -9.30 -5.82 -15.10
C GLY A 59 -9.58 -4.36 -15.44
N GLY A 60 -10.39 -4.09 -16.47
CA GLY A 60 -10.80 -2.75 -16.85
C GLY A 60 -11.66 -2.08 -15.79
N ASN A 61 -12.65 -2.80 -15.26
CA ASN A 61 -13.47 -2.30 -14.14
C ASN A 61 -12.61 -1.92 -12.93
N ALA A 62 -11.63 -2.74 -12.56
CA ALA A 62 -10.71 -2.42 -11.47
C ALA A 62 -9.86 -1.18 -11.78
N ALA A 63 -9.36 -1.04 -13.00
CA ALA A 63 -8.62 0.15 -13.42
C ALA A 63 -9.49 1.42 -13.37
N CYS A 64 -10.74 1.32 -13.81
CA CYS A 64 -11.71 2.43 -13.72
C CYS A 64 -12.02 2.80 -12.26
N LEU A 65 -12.27 1.82 -11.39
CA LEU A 65 -12.49 2.06 -9.96
C LEU A 65 -11.28 2.73 -9.31
N ALA A 66 -10.07 2.28 -9.65
CA ALA A 66 -8.84 2.89 -9.14
C ALA A 66 -8.68 4.33 -9.62
N PHE A 67 -8.92 4.59 -10.91
CA PHE A 67 -8.88 5.94 -11.49
C PHE A 67 -9.87 6.89 -10.80
N LEU A 68 -11.12 6.46 -10.62
CA LEU A 68 -12.14 7.22 -9.91
C LEU A 68 -11.75 7.44 -8.43
N GLY A 69 -11.23 6.42 -7.77
CA GLY A 69 -10.76 6.51 -6.39
C GLY A 69 -9.69 7.56 -6.21
N PHE A 70 -8.65 7.55 -7.05
CA PHE A 70 -7.61 8.60 -7.03
C PHE A 70 -8.16 9.98 -7.38
N SER A 71 -9.11 10.07 -8.33
CA SER A 71 -9.75 11.33 -8.70
C SER A 71 -10.51 11.95 -7.52
N PHE A 72 -11.29 11.14 -6.79
CA PHE A 72 -11.99 11.61 -5.59
C PHE A 72 -11.05 12.07 -4.49
N ILE A 73 -9.92 11.40 -4.29
CA ILE A 73 -8.90 11.84 -3.33
C ILE A 73 -8.30 13.19 -3.77
N VAL A 74 -7.98 13.38 -5.06
CA VAL A 74 -7.45 14.65 -5.58
C VAL A 74 -8.45 15.76 -5.38
N ILE A 75 -9.71 15.56 -5.78
CA ILE A 75 -10.78 16.54 -5.64
C ILE A 75 -10.99 16.88 -4.17
N GLY A 76 -11.13 15.85 -3.30
CA GLY A 76 -11.34 16.03 -1.88
C GLY A 76 -10.19 16.73 -1.15
N ARG A 77 -8.96 16.71 -1.69
CA ARG A 77 -7.81 17.41 -1.10
C ARG A 77 -7.55 18.79 -1.68
N LYS A 78 -8.07 19.07 -2.88
CA LYS A 78 -7.83 20.33 -3.56
C LYS A 78 -8.89 21.38 -3.22
N TYR A 79 -10.12 20.97 -2.97
CA TYR A 79 -11.25 21.88 -2.74
C TYR A 79 -11.70 21.78 -1.27
N GLU A 80 -11.89 22.95 -0.64
CA GLU A 80 -12.37 23.07 0.75
C GLU A 80 -13.91 23.08 0.80
N PHE A 81 -14.54 21.97 0.43
CA PHE A 81 -15.99 21.80 0.63
C PHE A 81 -16.30 21.08 1.95
N SER A 82 -17.47 21.30 2.51
CA SER A 82 -17.94 20.60 3.71
C SER A 82 -17.94 19.05 3.55
N ALA A 83 -18.10 18.55 2.32
CA ALA A 83 -18.09 17.11 2.00
C ALA A 83 -16.68 16.53 1.73
N VAL A 84 -15.61 17.30 1.86
CA VAL A 84 -14.22 16.88 1.55
C VAL A 84 -13.79 15.60 2.27
N PRO A 85 -14.02 15.42 3.57
CA PRO A 85 -13.62 14.17 4.24
C PRO A 85 -14.33 12.95 3.63
N MET A 86 -15.59 13.07 3.27
CA MET A 86 -16.38 12.00 2.68
C MET A 86 -15.85 11.59 1.30
N LEU A 87 -15.48 12.55 0.43
CA LEU A 87 -14.89 12.25 -0.88
C LEU A 87 -13.57 11.45 -0.77
N VAL A 88 -12.70 11.82 0.17
CA VAL A 88 -11.45 11.09 0.39
C VAL A 88 -11.75 9.65 0.82
N TRP A 89 -12.68 9.43 1.75
CA TRP A 89 -13.04 8.09 2.19
C TRP A 89 -13.70 7.26 1.09
N VAL A 90 -14.58 7.86 0.29
CA VAL A 90 -15.14 7.19 -0.90
C VAL A 90 -14.03 6.82 -1.87
N GLY A 91 -13.08 7.72 -2.10
CA GLY A 91 -11.89 7.42 -2.93
C GLY A 91 -11.08 6.23 -2.40
N VAL A 92 -10.84 6.17 -1.10
CA VAL A 92 -10.13 5.04 -0.47
C VAL A 92 -10.93 3.74 -0.61
N LEU A 93 -12.24 3.77 -0.41
CA LEU A 93 -13.11 2.59 -0.59
C LEU A 93 -13.07 2.08 -2.03
N LEU A 94 -13.12 2.96 -3.02
CA LEU A 94 -13.01 2.59 -4.43
C LEU A 94 -11.65 1.95 -4.73
N LEU A 95 -10.56 2.47 -4.16
CA LEU A 95 -9.23 1.86 -4.30
C LEU A 95 -9.19 0.46 -3.69
N VAL A 96 -9.67 0.26 -2.48
CA VAL A 96 -9.72 -1.07 -1.86
C VAL A 96 -10.58 -2.02 -2.72
N THR A 97 -11.75 -1.57 -3.16
CA THR A 97 -12.64 -2.35 -4.03
C THR A 97 -11.94 -2.75 -5.33
N SER A 98 -11.16 -1.87 -5.95
CA SER A 98 -10.43 -2.17 -7.18
C SER A 98 -9.49 -3.38 -7.02
N PHE A 99 -8.82 -3.51 -5.88
CA PHE A 99 -7.92 -4.64 -5.61
C PHE A 99 -8.64 -5.95 -5.34
N ILE A 100 -9.80 -5.91 -4.64
CA ILE A 100 -10.56 -7.13 -4.33
C ILE A 100 -11.42 -7.63 -5.49
N TRP A 101 -11.69 -6.76 -6.49
CA TRP A 101 -12.49 -7.10 -7.67
C TRP A 101 -11.77 -7.99 -8.66
N THR A 102 -10.44 -8.08 -8.53
CA THR A 102 -9.56 -8.86 -9.43
C THR A 102 -8.66 -9.81 -8.65
N GLY A 103 -8.01 -10.73 -9.37
CA GLY A 103 -6.98 -11.60 -8.83
C GLY A 103 -7.48 -12.77 -7.98
N HIS A 104 -6.58 -13.29 -7.17
CA HIS A 104 -6.80 -14.52 -6.41
C HIS A 104 -7.85 -14.38 -5.29
N ALA A 105 -7.96 -13.20 -4.68
CA ALA A 105 -8.93 -12.95 -3.62
C ALA A 105 -10.38 -13.09 -4.12
N GLN A 106 -10.66 -12.67 -5.36
CA GLN A 106 -11.97 -12.82 -5.95
C GLN A 106 -12.36 -14.29 -6.15
N LYS A 107 -11.40 -15.11 -6.59
CA LYS A 107 -11.61 -16.57 -6.78
C LYS A 107 -11.77 -17.30 -5.45
N ALA A 108 -11.08 -16.85 -4.40
CA ALA A 108 -11.09 -17.46 -3.07
C ALA A 108 -12.30 -17.08 -2.20
N GLY A 109 -13.17 -16.17 -2.67
CA GLY A 109 -14.45 -15.85 -2.05
C GLY A 109 -14.43 -14.68 -1.05
N PRO A 110 -15.59 -14.37 -0.43
CA PRO A 110 -15.78 -13.15 0.37
C PRO A 110 -14.84 -13.02 1.58
N ILE A 111 -14.51 -14.12 2.23
CA ILE A 111 -13.59 -14.13 3.38
C ILE A 111 -12.21 -13.67 2.94
N ALA A 112 -11.69 -14.21 1.83
CA ALA A 112 -10.40 -13.83 1.28
C ALA A 112 -10.38 -12.35 0.85
N GLN A 113 -11.47 -11.83 0.28
CA GLN A 113 -11.63 -10.42 -0.05
C GLN A 113 -11.59 -9.52 1.18
N GLY A 114 -12.28 -9.92 2.27
CA GLY A 114 -12.25 -9.20 3.54
C GLY A 114 -10.84 -9.17 4.16
N LEU A 115 -10.16 -10.30 4.19
CA LEU A 115 -8.77 -10.41 4.67
C LEU A 115 -7.82 -9.55 3.85
N LEU A 116 -7.93 -9.58 2.52
CA LEU A 116 -7.13 -8.73 1.64
C LEU A 116 -7.41 -7.25 1.91
N SER A 117 -8.66 -6.86 2.13
CA SER A 117 -9.01 -5.46 2.44
C SER A 117 -8.34 -4.97 3.73
N ILE A 118 -8.39 -5.78 4.80
CA ILE A 118 -7.71 -5.47 6.07
C ILE A 118 -6.20 -5.39 5.86
N HIS A 119 -5.63 -6.31 5.10
CA HIS A 119 -4.21 -6.34 4.76
C HIS A 119 -3.77 -5.09 4.01
N LEU A 120 -4.53 -4.67 2.99
CA LEU A 120 -4.25 -3.45 2.21
C LEU A 120 -4.35 -2.18 3.06
N ILE A 121 -5.32 -2.08 3.98
CA ILE A 121 -5.43 -0.95 4.91
C ILE A 121 -4.21 -0.89 5.82
N GLY A 122 -3.74 -2.03 6.33
CA GLY A 122 -2.52 -2.11 7.14
C GLY A 122 -1.27 -1.69 6.36
N ILE A 123 -1.13 -2.13 5.11
CA ILE A 123 -0.05 -1.70 4.20
C ILE A 123 -0.12 -0.18 3.97
N ALA A 124 -1.29 0.35 3.63
CA ALA A 124 -1.48 1.77 3.36
C ALA A 124 -1.13 2.63 4.59
N PHE A 125 -1.52 2.20 5.79
CA PHE A 125 -1.15 2.86 7.03
C PHE A 125 0.37 2.88 7.23
N TRP A 126 1.04 1.72 7.12
CA TRP A 126 2.47 1.62 7.41
C TRP A 126 3.31 2.30 6.34
N LEU A 127 3.19 1.88 5.07
CA LEU A 127 4.00 2.46 3.99
C LEU A 127 3.67 3.94 3.74
N GLY A 128 2.40 4.32 3.91
CA GLY A 128 1.94 5.70 3.78
C GLY A 128 2.57 6.66 4.79
N SER A 129 3.03 6.15 5.94
CA SER A 129 3.68 6.95 6.98
C SER A 129 5.16 7.26 6.69
N PHE A 130 5.84 6.52 5.83
CA PHE A 130 7.29 6.64 5.63
C PHE A 130 7.73 8.03 5.18
N LEU A 131 7.11 8.55 4.14
CA LEU A 131 7.47 9.88 3.62
C LEU A 131 7.13 11.01 4.58
N PRO A 132 5.94 11.07 5.23
CA PRO A 132 5.65 12.01 6.28
C PRO A 132 6.64 11.99 7.45
N LEU A 133 6.89 10.80 8.03
CA LEU A 133 7.82 10.67 9.15
C LEU A 133 9.25 11.06 8.75
N ARG A 134 9.71 10.64 7.56
CA ARG A 134 11.01 11.04 7.03
C ARG A 134 11.13 12.55 6.86
N HIS A 135 10.06 13.22 6.42
CA HIS A 135 10.02 14.67 6.28
C HIS A 135 10.15 15.35 7.66
N MET A 136 9.37 14.90 8.64
CA MET A 136 9.41 15.42 10.01
C MET A 136 10.79 15.25 10.67
N CYS A 137 11.51 14.15 10.39
CA CYS A 137 12.90 13.97 10.83
C CYS A 137 13.89 14.99 10.25
N SER A 138 13.50 15.76 9.23
CA SER A 138 14.33 16.79 8.59
C SER A 138 13.89 18.20 8.95
N SER A 139 12.79 18.35 9.70
CA SER A 139 12.29 19.64 10.17
C SER A 139 13.14 20.15 11.33
N PRO A 140 13.37 21.46 11.47
CA PRO A 140 14.04 22.05 12.63
C PRO A 140 13.27 21.88 13.94
N GLU A 141 11.95 21.67 13.86
CA GLU A 141 11.07 21.46 15.04
C GLU A 141 11.07 19.98 15.46
N THR A 142 12.12 19.56 16.15
CA THR A 142 12.26 18.18 16.65
C THR A 142 11.46 17.86 17.92
N GLU A 143 10.98 18.86 18.65
CA GLU A 143 10.23 18.65 19.90
C GLU A 143 8.93 17.86 19.68
N SER A 144 8.19 18.14 18.62
CA SER A 144 6.98 17.43 18.28
C SER A 144 7.21 16.05 17.66
N LEU A 145 8.43 15.78 17.16
CA LEU A 145 8.77 14.54 16.44
C LEU A 145 8.64 13.31 17.35
N TYR A 146 9.11 13.40 18.61
CA TYR A 146 8.99 12.29 19.57
C TYR A 146 7.53 11.90 19.79
N GLU A 147 6.67 12.89 20.05
CA GLU A 147 5.26 12.64 20.34
C GLU A 147 4.51 12.03 19.16
N ILE A 148 4.81 12.52 17.94
CA ILE A 148 4.26 11.97 16.70
C ILE A 148 4.75 10.55 16.47
N ALA A 149 6.05 10.30 16.63
CA ALA A 149 6.64 8.97 16.46
C ALA A 149 6.11 7.97 17.50
N ASP A 150 5.92 8.39 18.76
CA ASP A 150 5.35 7.55 19.81
C ASP A 150 3.88 7.20 19.54
N ARG A 151 3.06 8.19 19.17
CA ARG A 151 1.65 7.96 18.78
C ARG A 151 1.55 7.06 17.57
N PHE A 152 2.35 7.33 16.54
CA PHE A 152 2.41 6.47 15.36
C PHE A 152 2.76 5.04 15.75
N GLY A 153 3.81 4.85 16.56
CA GLY A 153 4.23 3.54 17.00
C GLY A 153 3.16 2.78 17.82
N LYS A 154 2.33 3.47 18.61
CA LYS A 154 1.19 2.84 19.30
C LYS A 154 0.12 2.37 18.33
N LEU A 155 -0.24 3.19 17.34
CA LEU A 155 -1.19 2.82 16.31
C LEU A 155 -0.62 1.74 15.38
N ALA A 156 0.68 1.79 15.09
CA ALA A 156 1.35 0.82 14.24
C ALA A 156 1.27 -0.60 14.82
N ILE A 157 1.37 -0.79 16.12
CA ILE A 157 1.20 -2.10 16.75
C ILE A 157 -0.15 -2.70 16.35
N PHE A 158 -1.23 -1.93 16.43
CA PHE A 158 -2.58 -2.41 16.09
C PHE A 158 -2.70 -2.72 14.59
N TYR A 159 -2.39 -1.75 13.72
CA TYR A 159 -2.54 -1.93 12.26
C TYR A 159 -1.60 -2.98 11.68
N VAL A 160 -0.37 -3.06 12.17
CA VAL A 160 0.61 -4.05 11.72
C VAL A 160 0.25 -5.45 12.22
N SER A 161 -0.30 -5.58 13.43
CA SER A 161 -0.82 -6.87 13.91
C SER A 161 -1.96 -7.37 13.02
N LEU A 162 -2.93 -6.50 12.68
CA LEU A 162 -4.01 -6.85 11.75
C LEU A 162 -3.48 -7.23 10.36
N LEU A 163 -2.48 -6.49 9.87
CA LEU A 163 -1.80 -6.76 8.59
C LEU A 163 -1.16 -8.15 8.59
N ILE A 164 -0.44 -8.51 9.65
CA ILE A 164 0.23 -9.82 9.75
C ILE A 164 -0.82 -10.94 9.82
N ILE A 165 -1.79 -10.83 10.74
CA ILE A 165 -2.81 -11.84 10.94
C ILE A 165 -3.61 -12.06 9.66
N SER A 166 -4.12 -10.98 9.05
CA SER A 166 -4.89 -11.08 7.81
C SER A 166 -4.07 -11.64 6.66
N GLY A 167 -2.79 -11.24 6.54
CA GLY A 167 -1.88 -11.73 5.51
C GLY A 167 -1.55 -13.21 5.65
N LEU A 168 -1.33 -13.71 6.87
CA LEU A 168 -1.05 -15.13 7.12
C LEU A 168 -2.28 -16.01 6.85
N ILE A 169 -3.47 -15.59 7.31
CA ILE A 169 -4.72 -16.31 7.05
C ILE A 169 -5.01 -16.32 5.54
N PHE A 170 -4.84 -15.15 4.87
CA PHE A 170 -5.04 -15.06 3.42
C PHE A 170 -4.07 -15.97 2.66
N ALA A 171 -2.80 -16.01 3.03
CA ALA A 171 -1.80 -16.87 2.43
C ALA A 171 -2.14 -18.36 2.64
N TYR A 172 -2.61 -18.73 3.84
CA TYR A 172 -3.05 -20.11 4.14
C TYR A 172 -4.25 -20.52 3.26
N ILE A 173 -5.25 -19.64 3.10
CA ILE A 173 -6.41 -19.91 2.22
C ILE A 173 -5.97 -20.10 0.76
N LEU A 174 -4.99 -19.32 0.29
CA LEU A 174 -4.51 -19.41 -1.09
C LEU A 174 -3.64 -20.65 -1.36
N MET A 175 -2.85 -21.09 -0.40
CA MET A 175 -1.95 -22.24 -0.57
C MET A 175 -2.62 -23.58 -0.31
N GLY A 176 -3.55 -23.62 0.64
CA GLY A 176 -4.25 -24.86 1.03
C GLY A 176 -3.39 -25.86 1.79
N ASP A 177 -2.13 -26.07 1.40
CA ASP A 177 -1.19 -27.00 2.06
C ASP A 177 0.16 -26.32 2.31
N LEU A 178 0.63 -26.41 3.57
CA LEU A 178 1.92 -25.84 4.01
C LEU A 178 3.13 -26.57 3.42
N SER A 179 2.98 -27.83 3.01
CA SER A 179 4.08 -28.58 2.37
C SER A 179 4.53 -27.94 1.05
N LEU A 180 3.62 -27.19 0.39
CA LEU A 180 3.89 -26.47 -0.85
C LEU A 180 4.82 -25.26 -0.68
N LEU A 181 5.04 -24.81 0.57
CA LEU A 181 6.00 -23.71 0.86
C LEU A 181 7.42 -24.06 0.46
N LEU A 182 7.84 -25.31 0.62
CA LEU A 182 9.22 -25.74 0.35
C LEU A 182 9.36 -26.42 -1.01
N SER A 183 8.26 -26.91 -1.61
CA SER A 183 8.29 -27.72 -2.82
C SER A 183 7.96 -26.96 -4.10
N THR A 184 7.47 -25.71 -4.00
CA THR A 184 7.03 -24.93 -5.17
C THR A 184 7.81 -23.63 -5.34
N VAL A 185 7.87 -23.13 -6.59
CA VAL A 185 8.44 -21.81 -6.88
C VAL A 185 7.66 -20.71 -6.16
N TYR A 186 6.33 -20.83 -6.10
CA TYR A 186 5.47 -19.91 -5.35
C TYR A 186 5.86 -19.86 -3.87
N GLY A 187 6.02 -21.02 -3.23
CA GLY A 187 6.41 -21.13 -1.84
C GLY A 187 7.77 -20.53 -1.55
N ASN A 188 8.77 -20.76 -2.39
CA ASN A 188 10.11 -20.21 -2.24
C ASN A 188 10.12 -18.67 -2.34
N VAL A 189 9.39 -18.10 -3.31
CA VAL A 189 9.24 -16.64 -3.43
C VAL A 189 8.48 -16.07 -2.24
N PHE A 190 7.46 -16.78 -1.75
CA PHE A 190 6.74 -16.38 -0.55
C PHE A 190 7.63 -16.38 0.70
N LEU A 191 8.48 -17.40 0.91
CA LEU A 191 9.42 -17.46 2.02
C LEU A 191 10.46 -16.34 1.95
N LEU A 192 10.97 -16.05 0.75
CA LEU A 192 11.88 -14.92 0.55
C LEU A 192 11.18 -13.59 0.90
N LYS A 193 9.95 -13.39 0.45
CA LYS A 193 9.13 -12.24 0.85
C LYS A 193 8.98 -12.16 2.37
N MET A 194 8.69 -13.28 3.06
CA MET A 194 8.54 -13.32 4.51
C MET A 194 9.83 -12.94 5.25
N THR A 195 11.00 -13.26 4.72
CA THR A 195 12.29 -12.83 5.26
C THR A 195 12.42 -11.31 5.25
N PHE A 196 12.07 -10.66 4.12
CA PHE A 196 12.05 -9.20 4.04
C PHE A 196 10.98 -8.56 4.94
N VAL A 197 9.80 -9.17 5.05
CA VAL A 197 8.75 -8.72 5.99
C VAL A 197 9.24 -8.79 7.43
N SER A 198 9.91 -9.89 7.84
CA SER A 198 10.47 -10.04 9.19
C SER A 198 11.55 -8.98 9.47
N SER A 199 12.39 -8.68 8.48
CA SER A 199 13.39 -7.61 8.59
C SER A 199 12.74 -6.24 8.75
N LEU A 200 11.67 -5.96 7.99
CA LEU A 200 10.90 -4.71 8.09
C LEU A 200 10.22 -4.57 9.46
N LEU A 201 9.66 -5.66 9.99
CA LEU A 201 9.08 -5.70 11.35
C LEU A 201 10.14 -5.44 12.42
N GLY A 202 11.33 -6.04 12.28
CA GLY A 202 12.45 -5.81 13.18
C GLY A 202 12.89 -4.35 13.22
N LEU A 203 12.98 -3.68 12.05
CA LEU A 203 13.28 -2.25 11.98
C LEU A 203 12.16 -1.40 12.58
N GLY A 204 10.90 -1.71 12.30
CA GLY A 204 9.76 -1.04 12.91
C GLY A 204 9.76 -1.15 14.45
N ALA A 205 10.08 -2.33 14.98
CA ALA A 205 10.26 -2.55 16.41
C ALA A 205 11.44 -1.74 16.96
N LEU A 206 12.59 -1.73 16.28
CA LEU A 206 13.75 -0.90 16.64
C LEU A 206 13.37 0.58 16.69
N ASN A 207 12.64 1.07 15.68
CA ASN A 207 12.18 2.45 15.62
C ASN A 207 11.27 2.78 16.81
N LYS A 208 10.30 1.90 17.11
CA LYS A 208 9.36 2.12 18.21
C LYS A 208 10.01 2.06 19.59
N PHE A 209 10.84 1.04 19.85
CA PHE A 209 11.31 0.75 21.20
C PHE A 209 12.67 1.38 21.54
N ARG A 210 13.46 1.78 20.54
CA ARG A 210 14.79 2.38 20.76
C ARG A 210 14.92 3.77 20.14
N LEU A 211 14.62 3.94 18.85
CA LEU A 211 14.94 5.19 18.15
C LEU A 211 13.96 6.32 18.52
N ALA A 212 12.67 6.04 18.61
CA ALA A 212 11.70 7.06 19.01
C ALA A 212 11.94 7.56 20.44
N PRO A 213 12.12 6.71 21.48
CA PRO A 213 12.47 7.18 22.83
C PRO A 213 13.80 7.94 22.87
N PHE A 214 14.79 7.56 22.05
CA PHE A 214 16.10 8.21 22.01
C PHE A 214 16.01 9.67 21.54
N ILE A 215 15.02 10.03 20.70
CA ILE A 215 14.78 11.42 20.28
C ILE A 215 14.53 12.35 21.48
N LYS A 216 13.93 11.83 22.55
CA LYS A 216 13.67 12.61 23.77
C LYS A 216 14.94 13.09 24.47
N PHE A 217 16.00 12.30 24.40
CA PHE A 217 17.28 12.61 25.06
C PHE A 217 18.23 13.36 24.13
N GLU A 218 18.28 12.97 22.86
CA GLU A 218 19.19 13.49 21.84
C GLU A 218 18.41 13.79 20.54
N PRO A 219 17.66 14.92 20.49
CA PRO A 219 16.70 15.20 19.42
C PRO A 219 17.32 15.15 18.02
N SER A 220 18.44 15.81 17.79
CA SER A 220 19.07 15.91 16.47
C SER A 220 19.65 14.56 15.99
N ILE A 221 20.37 13.86 16.88
CA ILE A 221 20.97 12.56 16.57
C ILE A 221 19.87 11.50 16.42
N GLY A 222 18.86 11.53 17.29
CA GLY A 222 17.72 10.63 17.25
C GLY A 222 16.92 10.78 15.97
N ALA A 223 16.62 12.01 15.54
CA ALA A 223 15.95 12.29 14.28
C ALA A 223 16.74 11.76 13.06
N GLN A 224 18.06 11.97 13.04
CA GLN A 224 18.92 11.45 11.96
C GLN A 224 18.94 9.92 11.89
N ARG A 225 19.03 9.24 13.06
CA ARG A 225 18.99 7.78 13.14
C ARG A 225 17.65 7.23 12.68
N LEU A 226 16.55 7.83 13.15
CA LEU A 226 15.19 7.45 12.74
C LEU A 226 15.00 7.66 11.24
N LYS A 227 15.48 8.78 10.68
CA LYS A 227 15.43 9.05 9.23
C LYS A 227 16.14 7.97 8.42
N LYS A 228 17.36 7.57 8.83
CA LYS A 228 18.11 6.50 8.17
C LYS A 228 17.39 5.16 8.24
N SER A 229 16.83 4.82 9.41
CA SER A 229 16.04 3.60 9.57
C SER A 229 14.83 3.58 8.65
N ILE A 230 14.04 4.67 8.58
CA ILE A 230 12.91 4.80 7.67
C ILE A 230 13.34 4.64 6.20
N GLN A 231 14.48 5.19 5.81
CA GLN A 231 15.02 5.00 4.45
C GLN A 231 15.33 3.54 4.15
N THR A 232 15.89 2.80 5.12
CA THR A 232 16.13 1.36 4.99
C THR A 232 14.81 0.59 4.91
N GLU A 233 13.82 0.95 5.73
CA GLU A 233 12.47 0.37 5.64
C GLU A 233 11.83 0.61 4.26
N MET A 234 11.95 1.82 3.71
CA MET A 234 11.44 2.13 2.35
C MET A 234 12.09 1.24 1.30
N PHE A 235 13.41 1.02 1.39
CA PHE A 235 14.15 0.16 0.46
C PHE A 235 13.69 -1.31 0.57
N ILE A 236 13.55 -1.84 1.79
CA ILE A 236 13.05 -3.20 2.02
C ILE A 236 11.62 -3.33 1.53
N ALA A 237 10.77 -2.33 1.76
CA ALA A 237 9.39 -2.33 1.29
C ALA A 237 9.27 -2.43 -0.24
N LEU A 238 10.19 -1.84 -1.01
CA LEU A 238 10.22 -2.00 -2.46
C LEU A 238 10.43 -3.46 -2.88
N PHE A 239 11.32 -4.19 -2.20
CA PHE A 239 11.48 -5.64 -2.46
C PHE A 239 10.22 -6.42 -2.11
N ILE A 240 9.59 -6.13 -0.96
CA ILE A 240 8.34 -6.80 -0.57
C ILE A 240 7.24 -6.57 -1.62
N LEU A 241 7.11 -5.36 -2.13
CA LEU A 241 6.15 -5.03 -3.19
C LEU A 241 6.48 -5.73 -4.51
N SER A 242 7.77 -5.80 -4.88
CA SER A 242 8.23 -6.53 -6.07
C SER A 242 7.93 -8.03 -5.98
N PHE A 243 8.23 -8.67 -4.85
CA PHE A 243 7.88 -10.08 -4.64
C PHE A 243 6.36 -10.29 -4.60
N SER A 244 5.59 -9.35 -4.04
CA SER A 244 4.13 -9.43 -4.07
C SER A 244 3.59 -9.36 -5.50
N SER A 245 4.14 -8.48 -6.33
CA SER A 245 3.79 -8.39 -7.76
C SER A 245 4.15 -9.70 -8.48
N LEU A 246 5.34 -10.25 -8.25
CA LEU A 246 5.76 -11.52 -8.85
C LEU A 246 4.82 -12.67 -8.50
N LEU A 247 4.43 -12.78 -7.21
CA LEU A 247 3.48 -13.79 -6.74
C LEU A 247 2.09 -13.67 -7.36
N THR A 248 1.67 -12.45 -7.71
CA THR A 248 0.32 -12.24 -8.28
C THR A 248 0.26 -12.33 -9.79
N THR A 249 1.39 -12.11 -10.49
CA THR A 249 1.42 -12.01 -11.96
C THR A 249 2.13 -13.16 -12.65
N SER A 250 3.21 -13.67 -12.06
CA SER A 250 4.14 -14.58 -12.75
C SER A 250 4.16 -16.00 -12.18
N THR A 251 3.54 -16.23 -11.02
CA THR A 251 3.47 -17.57 -10.42
C THR A 251 2.05 -18.10 -10.41
N THR A 252 1.87 -19.35 -10.86
CA THR A 252 0.62 -20.07 -10.70
C THR A 252 0.44 -20.49 -9.23
N LEU A 253 -0.79 -20.42 -8.73
CA LEU A 253 -1.09 -20.96 -7.42
C LEU A 253 -0.79 -22.47 -7.40
N PRO A 254 -0.24 -23.00 -6.28
CA PRO A 254 0.10 -24.42 -6.17
C PRO A 254 -1.09 -25.37 -6.27
N MET A 255 -2.29 -24.91 -5.96
CA MET A 255 -3.53 -25.64 -6.20
C MET A 255 -3.91 -25.41 -7.66
N GLY A 256 -3.62 -26.39 -8.50
CA GLY A 256 -3.99 -26.39 -9.90
C GLY A 256 -5.48 -26.11 -10.04
N GLY A 257 -5.78 -24.94 -10.58
CA GLY A 257 -7.12 -24.55 -10.96
C GLY A 257 -7.39 -25.02 -12.37
#